data_bea7326364f005dbaf236697a79567a4
#
_entry.id   bea7326364f005dbaf236697a79567a4
#
_cell.length_a   1.000
_cell.length_b   1.000
_cell.length_c   1.000
_cell.angle_alpha   90.00
_cell.angle_beta   90.00
_cell.angle_gamma   90.00
#
_symmetry.space_group_name_H-M   'P 1'
#
loop_
_entity.id
_entity.type
_entity.pdbx_description
1 polymer ?
#
loop_
_entity_poly.entity_id
_entity_poly.type
_entity_poly.pdbx_seq_one_letter_code
_entity_poly.pdbx_strand_id
1 'polypeptide(L)'
;PVISGQNISLVKVHLITGKPHQIRAHLMFTGFPVAGDHKYGDGQFNKYLSVNYGIKSQMLHAFQLIIPPEAYPKTEENINISTVIPKEFVDVLKGENIWRPGIQEDLEALR
;
A
#
# COMPACT_ATOMS: atom_id res chain seq x y z
N PRO A 1 3.48 7.08 -7.00
CA PRO A 1 2.73 5.84 -7.27
C PRO A 1 3.56 4.80 -8.01
N VAL A 2 3.31 3.54 -7.73
CA VAL A 2 3.95 2.43 -8.45
C VAL A 2 3.24 2.21 -9.78
N ILE A 3 1.90 2.18 -9.74
CA ILE A 3 1.04 2.10 -10.91
C ILE A 3 -0.15 3.01 -10.70
N SER A 4 -0.51 3.75 -11.72
CA SER A 4 -1.70 4.62 -11.70
C SER A 4 -2.77 4.08 -12.64
N GLY A 5 -4.01 4.01 -12.14
CA GLY A 5 -5.19 3.69 -12.92
C GLY A 5 -6.14 4.89 -13.00
N GLN A 6 -7.30 4.68 -13.63
CA GLN A 6 -8.30 5.75 -13.75
C GLN A 6 -8.94 6.10 -12.41
N ASN A 7 -9.24 5.09 -11.60
CA ASN A 7 -9.98 5.27 -10.34
C ASN A 7 -9.15 4.96 -9.11
N ILE A 8 -8.05 4.24 -9.27
CA ILE A 8 -7.22 3.77 -8.16
C ILE A 8 -5.76 3.72 -8.59
N SER A 9 -4.87 3.91 -7.63
CA SER A 9 -3.43 3.79 -7.86
C SER A 9 -2.81 2.94 -6.75
N LEU A 10 -1.76 2.22 -7.09
CA LEU A 10 -0.93 1.51 -6.11
C LEU A 10 0.23 2.41 -5.72
N VAL A 11 0.37 2.67 -4.43
CA VAL A 11 1.37 3.60 -3.89
C VAL A 11 2.21 2.88 -2.85
N LYS A 12 3.52 3.04 -2.93
CA LYS A 12 4.43 2.63 -1.86
C LYS A 12 4.82 3.88 -1.06
N VAL A 13 4.59 3.84 0.24
CA VAL A 13 4.90 4.94 1.16
C VAL A 13 6.11 4.56 1.99
N HIS A 14 7.10 5.44 2.01
CA HIS A 14 8.27 5.28 2.87
C HIS A 14 8.04 6.03 4.16
N LEU A 15 8.09 5.30 5.27
CA LEU A 15 7.92 5.87 6.60
C LEU A 15 9.27 5.99 7.31
N ILE A 16 9.57 7.20 7.76
CA ILE A 16 10.70 7.45 8.65
C ILE A 16 10.22 7.27 10.08
N THR A 17 9.12 7.91 10.41
CA THR A 17 8.38 7.74 11.64
C THR A 17 6.90 7.84 11.29
N GLY A 18 6.07 7.23 12.05
CA GLY A 18 4.65 7.42 11.84
C GLY A 18 3.84 6.18 12.08
N LYS A 19 2.57 6.43 12.29
CA LYS A 19 1.58 5.39 12.55
C LYS A 19 0.68 5.29 11.33
N PRO A 20 0.07 4.11 11.07
CA PRO A 20 -0.87 3.95 9.97
C PRO A 20 -1.97 5.00 9.94
N HIS A 21 -2.43 5.45 11.12
CA HIS A 21 -3.43 6.50 11.26
C HIS A 21 -2.98 7.81 10.61
N GLN A 22 -1.72 8.20 10.79
CA GLN A 22 -1.16 9.43 10.21
C GLN A 22 -1.10 9.36 8.69
N ILE A 23 -0.75 8.20 8.13
CA ILE A 23 -0.74 7.97 6.68
C ILE A 23 -2.15 8.16 6.12
N ARG A 24 -3.14 7.55 6.73
CA ARG A 24 -4.52 7.60 6.29
C ARG A 24 -5.06 9.01 6.29
N ALA A 25 -4.82 9.76 7.36
CA ALA A 25 -5.25 11.15 7.47
C ALA A 25 -4.53 12.04 6.45
N HIS A 26 -3.22 11.87 6.30
CA HIS A 26 -2.44 12.66 5.36
C HIS A 26 -2.91 12.47 3.92
N LEU A 27 -3.11 11.24 3.50
CA LEU A 27 -3.59 10.94 2.15
C LEU A 27 -4.98 11.53 1.90
N MET A 28 -5.86 11.48 2.90
CA MET A 28 -7.17 12.10 2.81
C MET A 28 -7.05 13.62 2.58
N PHE A 29 -6.16 14.29 3.32
CA PHE A 29 -5.94 15.71 3.14
C PHE A 29 -5.38 16.08 1.76
N THR A 30 -4.63 15.19 1.13
CA THR A 30 -4.13 15.43 -0.23
C THR A 30 -5.18 15.17 -1.31
N GLY A 31 -6.37 14.69 -0.94
CA GLY A 31 -7.44 14.35 -1.88
C GLY A 31 -7.38 12.93 -2.43
N PHE A 32 -6.48 12.10 -1.89
CA PHE A 32 -6.30 10.71 -2.35
C PHE A 32 -6.42 9.74 -1.17
N PRO A 33 -7.62 9.58 -0.59
CA PRO A 33 -7.79 8.72 0.57
C PRO A 33 -7.49 7.26 0.27
N VAL A 34 -7.12 6.51 1.31
CA VAL A 34 -6.87 5.08 1.19
C VAL A 34 -8.15 4.35 0.85
N ALA A 35 -8.11 3.49 -0.16
CA ALA A 35 -9.25 2.67 -0.57
C ALA A 35 -9.71 1.79 0.60
N GLY A 36 -11.03 1.72 0.82
CA GLY A 36 -11.61 0.92 1.88
C GLY A 36 -11.60 1.55 3.27
N ASP A 37 -11.05 2.75 3.41
CA ASP A 37 -10.93 3.43 4.69
C ASP A 37 -12.28 4.02 5.12
N HIS A 38 -12.86 3.50 6.19
CA HIS A 38 -14.18 3.93 6.66
C HIS A 38 -14.15 5.25 7.43
N LYS A 39 -12.99 5.67 7.91
CA LYS A 39 -12.87 6.92 8.66
C LYS A 39 -12.49 8.10 7.77
N TYR A 40 -11.54 7.91 6.86
CA TYR A 40 -10.97 8.98 6.05
C TYR A 40 -11.27 8.84 4.56
N GLY A 41 -11.89 7.74 4.15
CA GLY A 41 -12.06 7.41 2.75
C GLY A 41 -13.34 7.93 2.11
N ASP A 42 -13.50 7.57 0.84
CA ASP A 42 -14.70 7.87 0.05
C ASP A 42 -15.73 6.77 0.24
N GLY A 43 -16.88 7.12 0.82
CA GLY A 43 -17.92 6.15 1.12
C GLY A 43 -18.53 5.46 -0.10
N GLN A 44 -18.67 6.18 -1.22
CA GLN A 44 -19.20 5.59 -2.46
C GLN A 44 -18.21 4.59 -3.07
N PHE A 45 -16.95 4.96 -3.12
CA PHE A 45 -15.91 4.07 -3.62
C PHE A 45 -15.72 2.86 -2.72
N ASN A 46 -15.79 3.04 -1.40
CA ASN A 46 -15.70 1.95 -0.45
C ASN A 46 -16.85 0.95 -0.64
N LYS A 47 -18.05 1.44 -0.94
CA LYS A 47 -19.19 0.58 -1.25
C LYS A 47 -18.94 -0.23 -2.53
N TYR A 48 -18.42 0.40 -3.55
CA TYR A 48 -18.02 -0.26 -4.79
C TYR A 48 -17.01 -1.39 -4.53
N LEU A 49 -15.99 -1.12 -3.72
CA LEU A 49 -14.99 -2.12 -3.36
C LEU A 49 -15.59 -3.28 -2.54
N SER A 50 -16.50 -2.98 -1.63
CA SER A 50 -17.18 -4.00 -0.83
C SER A 50 -18.03 -4.92 -1.70
N VAL A 51 -18.82 -4.36 -2.62
CA VAL A 51 -19.71 -5.13 -3.49
C VAL A 51 -18.92 -5.95 -4.50
N ASN A 52 -17.89 -5.38 -5.11
CA ASN A 52 -17.19 -6.04 -6.22
C ASN A 52 -16.04 -6.93 -5.78
N TYR A 53 -15.41 -6.64 -4.63
CA TYR A 53 -14.20 -7.34 -4.19
C TYR A 53 -14.26 -7.84 -2.75
N GLY A 54 -15.34 -7.54 -2.03
CA GLY A 54 -15.45 -7.95 -0.63
C GLY A 54 -14.53 -7.20 0.32
N ILE A 55 -14.05 -6.02 -0.07
CA ILE A 55 -13.14 -5.22 0.75
C ILE A 55 -13.93 -4.56 1.89
N LYS A 56 -13.54 -4.80 3.13
CA LYS A 56 -14.25 -4.33 4.34
C LYS A 56 -13.48 -3.30 5.16
N SER A 57 -12.19 -3.10 4.88
CA SER A 57 -11.35 -2.20 5.66
C SER A 57 -10.31 -1.55 4.76
N GLN A 58 -9.54 -0.61 5.33
CA GLN A 58 -8.53 0.13 4.58
C GLN A 58 -7.48 -0.80 3.95
N MET A 59 -7.19 -0.54 2.68
CA MET A 59 -6.19 -1.28 1.92
C MET A 59 -4.81 -0.66 2.18
N LEU A 60 -4.31 -0.88 3.38
CA LEU A 60 -3.01 -0.42 3.84
C LEU A 60 -2.25 -1.60 4.41
N HIS A 61 -1.05 -1.85 3.90
CA HIS A 61 -0.28 -3.04 4.22
C HIS A 61 1.19 -2.69 4.48
N ALA A 62 1.73 -3.20 5.59
CA ALA A 62 3.15 -3.09 5.89
C ALA A 62 3.91 -4.08 5.01
N PHE A 63 4.47 -3.59 3.91
CA PHE A 63 5.05 -4.40 2.86
C PHE A 63 6.52 -4.73 3.11
N GLN A 64 7.30 -3.76 3.59
CA GLN A 64 8.75 -3.90 3.64
C GLN A 64 9.33 -3.25 4.90
N LEU A 65 10.32 -3.91 5.49
CA LEU A 65 11.10 -3.39 6.61
C LEU A 65 12.57 -3.40 6.19
N ILE A 66 13.23 -2.24 6.31
CA ILE A 66 14.65 -2.10 6.08
C ILE A 66 15.30 -1.66 7.38
N ILE A 67 16.23 -2.47 7.87
CA ILE A 67 16.97 -2.17 9.10
C ILE A 67 18.39 -1.79 8.70
N PRO A 68 18.82 -0.55 8.93
CA PRO A 68 20.17 -0.13 8.57
C PRO A 68 21.23 -0.72 9.52
N PRO A 69 22.48 -0.82 9.08
CA PRO A 69 23.55 -1.40 9.92
C PRO A 69 23.76 -0.69 11.25
N GLU A 70 23.51 0.61 11.33
CA GLU A 70 23.63 1.39 12.55
C GLU A 70 22.67 0.94 13.64
N ALA A 71 21.50 0.46 13.25
CA ALA A 71 20.50 -0.05 14.20
C ALA A 71 20.77 -1.50 14.60
N TYR A 72 21.58 -2.22 13.81
CA TYR A 72 21.92 -3.61 14.07
C TYR A 72 23.39 -3.87 13.73
N PRO A 73 24.32 -3.52 14.64
CA PRO A 73 25.76 -3.42 14.32
C PRO A 73 26.45 -4.72 13.95
N LYS A 74 25.78 -5.87 14.04
CA LYS A 74 26.33 -7.16 13.66
C LYS A 74 26.32 -7.43 12.17
N THR A 75 25.69 -6.53 11.38
CA THR A 75 25.63 -6.66 9.93
C THR A 75 26.36 -5.50 9.27
N GLU A 76 26.92 -5.74 8.11
CA GLU A 76 27.58 -4.72 7.28
C GLU A 76 26.61 -4.13 6.26
N GLU A 77 25.46 -4.77 6.05
CA GLU A 77 24.46 -4.38 5.07
C GLU A 77 23.11 -4.12 5.74
N ASN A 78 22.23 -3.43 5.02
CA ASN A 78 20.85 -3.27 5.45
C ASN A 78 20.17 -4.64 5.51
N ILE A 79 19.39 -4.87 6.57
CA ILE A 79 18.48 -6.00 6.61
C ILE A 79 17.21 -5.56 5.90
N ASN A 80 16.83 -6.30 4.85
CA ASN A 80 15.68 -6.00 4.02
C ASN A 80 14.71 -7.18 4.06
N ILE A 81 13.53 -6.96 4.61
CA ILE A 81 12.48 -7.98 4.72
C ILE A 81 11.24 -7.47 3.99
N SER A 82 10.78 -8.22 3.00
CA SER A 82 9.57 -7.90 2.25
C SER A 82 8.54 -9.02 2.37
N THR A 83 7.26 -8.66 2.26
CA THR A 83 6.16 -9.61 2.23
C THR A 83 5.61 -9.71 0.81
N VAL A 84 4.83 -10.75 0.53
CA VAL A 84 4.08 -10.81 -0.71
C VAL A 84 2.89 -9.84 -0.67
N ILE A 85 2.48 -9.35 -1.83
CA ILE A 85 1.30 -8.50 -1.93
C ILE A 85 0.07 -9.30 -1.51
N PRO A 86 -0.76 -8.79 -0.58
CA PRO A 86 -1.96 -9.51 -0.16
C PRO A 86 -2.89 -9.82 -1.33
N LYS A 87 -3.60 -10.94 -1.25
CA LYS A 87 -4.51 -11.38 -2.30
C LYS A 87 -5.58 -10.33 -2.62
N GLU A 88 -6.13 -9.66 -1.62
CA GLU A 88 -7.15 -8.63 -1.82
C GLU A 88 -6.63 -7.48 -2.70
N PHE A 89 -5.36 -7.11 -2.52
CA PHE A 89 -4.74 -6.09 -3.35
C PHE A 89 -4.62 -6.56 -4.79
N VAL A 90 -4.16 -7.80 -4.99
CA VAL A 90 -4.03 -8.39 -6.32
C VAL A 90 -5.38 -8.46 -7.03
N ASP A 91 -6.42 -8.88 -6.31
CA ASP A 91 -7.77 -8.99 -6.87
C ASP A 91 -8.29 -7.63 -7.36
N VAL A 92 -8.09 -6.58 -6.57
CA VAL A 92 -8.50 -5.22 -6.95
C VAL A 92 -7.66 -4.72 -8.13
N LEU A 93 -6.35 -4.91 -8.10
CA LEU A 93 -5.48 -4.48 -9.20
C LEU A 93 -5.85 -5.15 -10.51
N LYS A 94 -6.16 -6.44 -10.48
CA LYS A 94 -6.61 -7.18 -11.67
C LYS A 94 -7.98 -6.70 -12.13
N GLY A 95 -8.91 -6.54 -11.21
CA GLY A 95 -10.28 -6.09 -11.53
C GLY A 95 -10.33 -4.68 -12.10
N GLU A 96 -9.43 -3.80 -11.67
CA GLU A 96 -9.33 -2.42 -12.15
C GLU A 96 -8.36 -2.27 -13.34
N ASN A 97 -7.88 -3.38 -13.89
CA ASN A 97 -7.04 -3.45 -15.10
C ASN A 97 -5.67 -2.74 -14.96
N ILE A 98 -5.11 -2.74 -13.76
CA ILE A 98 -3.79 -2.15 -13.52
C ILE A 98 -2.75 -3.17 -13.04
N TRP A 99 -3.12 -4.43 -12.96
CA TRP A 99 -2.18 -5.49 -12.62
C TRP A 99 -1.22 -5.74 -13.80
N ARG A 100 0.05 -5.95 -13.48
CA ARG A 100 1.04 -6.42 -14.46
C ARG A 100 2.04 -7.38 -13.80
N PRO A 101 2.65 -8.29 -14.57
CA PRO A 101 3.77 -9.09 -14.06
C PRO A 101 4.91 -8.20 -13.58
N GLY A 102 5.60 -8.60 -12.53
CA GLY A 102 6.74 -7.86 -12.01
C GLY A 102 6.40 -6.78 -10.97
N ILE A 103 5.12 -6.58 -10.62
CA ILE A 103 4.74 -5.60 -9.59
C ILE A 103 5.41 -5.91 -8.25
N GLN A 104 5.46 -7.19 -7.85
CA GLN A 104 6.08 -7.60 -6.58
C GLN A 104 7.55 -7.18 -6.55
N GLU A 105 8.28 -7.46 -7.61
CA GLU A 105 9.70 -7.14 -7.72
C GLU A 105 9.93 -5.63 -7.79
N ASP A 106 9.08 -4.91 -8.50
CA ASP A 106 9.16 -3.45 -8.57
C ASP A 106 8.98 -2.82 -7.18
N LEU A 107 8.02 -3.31 -6.40
CA LEU A 107 7.79 -2.84 -5.04
C LEU A 107 8.99 -3.13 -4.13
N GLU A 108 9.59 -4.30 -4.27
CA GLU A 108 10.75 -4.68 -3.47
C GLU A 108 11.98 -3.82 -3.80
N ALA A 109 12.12 -3.39 -5.05
CA ALA A 109 13.25 -2.58 -5.51
C ALA A 109 13.15 -1.10 -5.11
N LEU A 110 11.95 -0.58 -4.89
CA LEU A 110 11.73 0.81 -4.47
C LEU A 110 12.15 1.01 -3.01
N ARG A 111 12.85 2.10 -2.74
CA ARG A 111 13.32 2.45 -1.39
C ARG A 111 12.96 3.88 -1.02
#